data_69124cd1c896dd4b5ec824c07b3296c4
#
_entry.id   69124cd1c896dd4b5ec824c07b3296c4
#
_cell.length_a   1.000
_cell.length_b   1.000
_cell.length_c   1.000
_cell.angle_alpha   90.00
_cell.angle_beta   90.00
_cell.angle_gamma   90.00
#
_symmetry.space_group_name_H-M   'P 1'
#
loop_
_entity.id
_entity.type
_entity.pdbx_description
1 polymer ?
#
loop_
_entity_poly.entity_id
_entity_poly.type
_entity_poly.pdbx_seq_one_letter_code
_entity_poly.pdbx_strand_id
1 'polypeptide(L)'
;MKKLLDLIFLPRCAVCGEILMMEERKGFLCRDCAGAIPYFPKKVCPHCGNETENAGFCGFCMKHFAFVSACAAFPYEEVRDAIHLFKYDGDKTIGYGLGELMAEYLLNDHAELLVKTDMMVSVPLYPKKEKHRGFNQTQILCERIAEKTGLLFEKKALERKRETIAQSELNPEERKQNLKDAFSAATDFTGKRVLLVDDIFTTGATCQECAKELYRAGAKEVMVFTLSAAGTK
;
A
#
# COMPACT_ATOMS: atom_id res chain seq x y z
N MET A 1 -21.04 16.24 -20.92
CA MET A 1 -19.68 16.40 -21.46
C MET A 1 -18.79 15.18 -21.23
N LYS A 2 -18.75 14.54 -20.04
CA LYS A 2 -17.95 13.30 -19.81
C LYS A 2 -18.23 12.18 -20.83
N LYS A 3 -19.49 11.86 -21.12
CA LYS A 3 -19.86 10.78 -22.06
C LYS A 3 -19.37 10.93 -23.51
N LEU A 4 -19.07 12.15 -23.97
CA LEU A 4 -18.58 12.38 -25.33
C LEU A 4 -17.04 12.23 -25.39
N LEU A 5 -16.34 12.58 -24.32
CA LEU A 5 -14.90 12.37 -24.18
C LEU A 5 -14.55 10.88 -24.05
N ASP A 6 -15.39 10.09 -23.36
CA ASP A 6 -15.24 8.64 -23.23
C ASP A 6 -15.40 7.87 -24.55
N LEU A 7 -15.96 8.51 -25.60
CA LEU A 7 -16.02 7.95 -26.96
C LEU A 7 -14.74 8.20 -27.76
N ILE A 8 -13.99 9.24 -27.40
CA ILE A 8 -12.73 9.63 -28.07
C ILE A 8 -11.52 9.03 -27.32
N PHE A 9 -11.57 8.99 -25.99
CA PHE A 9 -10.54 8.41 -25.12
C PHE A 9 -11.11 7.15 -24.48
N LEU A 10 -10.95 6.03 -25.17
CA LEU A 10 -11.38 4.75 -24.65
C LEU A 10 -10.51 4.36 -23.43
N PRO A 11 -11.12 4.04 -22.28
CA PRO A 11 -10.35 3.61 -21.11
C PRO A 11 -9.58 2.34 -21.44
N ARG A 12 -8.35 2.25 -20.92
CA ARG A 12 -7.44 1.15 -21.15
C ARG A 12 -7.15 0.39 -19.86
N CYS A 13 -6.87 -0.89 -20.00
CA CYS A 13 -6.40 -1.72 -18.90
C CYS A 13 -5.07 -1.14 -18.37
N ALA A 14 -5.00 -0.92 -17.06
CA ALA A 14 -3.82 -0.35 -16.42
C ALA A 14 -2.60 -1.30 -16.37
N VAL A 15 -2.76 -2.55 -16.79
CA VAL A 15 -1.70 -3.57 -16.82
C VAL A 15 -1.24 -3.86 -18.24
N CYS A 16 -2.15 -4.23 -19.15
CA CYS A 16 -1.77 -4.61 -20.52
C CYS A 16 -1.98 -3.51 -21.58
N GLY A 17 -2.63 -2.40 -21.23
CA GLY A 17 -2.92 -1.30 -22.16
C GLY A 17 -4.06 -1.57 -23.14
N GLU A 18 -4.69 -2.76 -23.13
CA GLU A 18 -5.83 -3.08 -23.98
C GLU A 18 -7.04 -2.20 -23.68
N ILE A 19 -7.84 -1.93 -24.70
CA ILE A 19 -9.06 -1.14 -24.54
C ILE A 19 -10.09 -1.91 -23.72
N LEU A 20 -10.59 -1.30 -22.65
CA LEU A 20 -11.60 -1.90 -21.80
C LEU A 20 -12.96 -1.97 -22.53
N MET A 21 -13.56 -3.16 -22.54
CA MET A 21 -14.89 -3.38 -23.08
C MET A 21 -15.96 -2.66 -22.24
N MET A 22 -17.14 -2.44 -22.77
CA MET A 22 -18.18 -1.63 -22.11
C MET A 22 -18.51 -2.08 -20.68
N GLU A 23 -18.46 -3.39 -20.43
CA GLU A 23 -18.69 -3.98 -19.10
C GLU A 23 -17.54 -3.75 -18.13
N GLU A 24 -16.32 -3.59 -18.64
CA GLU A 24 -15.08 -3.40 -17.87
C GLU A 24 -14.76 -1.92 -17.58
N ARG A 25 -15.43 -0.99 -18.27
CA ARG A 25 -15.16 0.46 -18.17
C ARG A 25 -15.41 1.09 -16.79
N LYS A 26 -16.04 0.35 -15.88
CA LYS A 26 -16.18 0.74 -14.47
C LYS A 26 -14.98 0.33 -13.62
N GLY A 27 -14.13 -0.54 -14.16
CA GLY A 27 -12.91 -1.03 -13.55
C GLY A 27 -11.66 -0.38 -14.14
N PHE A 28 -10.51 -0.90 -13.76
CA PHE A 28 -9.19 -0.47 -14.25
C PHE A 28 -8.44 -1.61 -14.95
N LEU A 29 -9.00 -2.81 -14.98
CA LEU A 29 -8.45 -4.02 -15.59
C LEU A 29 -9.42 -4.60 -16.61
N CYS A 30 -8.88 -5.18 -17.69
CA CYS A 30 -9.63 -6.09 -18.54
C CYS A 30 -9.86 -7.43 -17.81
N ARG A 31 -10.80 -8.24 -18.32
CA ARG A 31 -11.16 -9.53 -17.72
C ARG A 31 -9.95 -10.46 -17.59
N ASP A 32 -9.08 -10.49 -18.59
CA ASP A 32 -7.91 -11.36 -18.61
C ASP A 32 -6.90 -10.96 -17.52
N CYS A 33 -6.59 -9.66 -17.40
CA CYS A 33 -5.70 -9.16 -16.36
C CYS A 33 -6.30 -9.31 -14.96
N ALA A 34 -7.60 -9.08 -14.78
CA ALA A 34 -8.26 -9.24 -13.49
C ALA A 34 -8.16 -10.69 -12.94
N GLY A 35 -8.12 -11.68 -13.84
CA GLY A 35 -7.94 -13.08 -13.46
C GLY A 35 -6.48 -13.57 -13.45
N ALA A 36 -5.55 -12.82 -14.04
CA ALA A 36 -4.18 -13.25 -14.26
C ALA A 36 -3.15 -12.61 -13.32
N ILE A 37 -3.44 -11.44 -12.70
CA ILE A 37 -2.50 -10.82 -11.77
C ILE A 37 -2.29 -11.72 -10.56
N PRO A 38 -1.08 -12.30 -10.37
CA PRO A 38 -0.86 -13.21 -9.27
C PRO A 38 -0.74 -12.42 -7.96
N TYR A 39 -1.42 -12.87 -6.93
CA TYR A 39 -1.11 -12.44 -5.57
C TYR A 39 0.29 -12.89 -5.16
N PHE A 40 0.85 -12.23 -4.16
CA PHE A 40 2.17 -12.61 -3.67
C PHE A 40 2.15 -14.05 -3.15
N PRO A 41 3.14 -14.90 -3.53
CA PRO A 41 3.16 -16.31 -3.12
C PRO A 41 3.19 -16.45 -1.59
N LYS A 42 2.31 -17.30 -1.04
CA LYS A 42 2.15 -17.46 0.42
C LYS A 42 3.41 -17.96 1.15
N LYS A 43 4.28 -18.69 0.45
CA LYS A 43 5.49 -19.30 1.02
C LYS A 43 6.78 -18.59 0.61
N VAL A 44 6.68 -17.34 0.19
CA VAL A 44 7.83 -16.53 -0.22
C VAL A 44 7.82 -15.22 0.55
N CYS A 45 8.96 -14.88 1.16
CA CYS A 45 9.12 -13.61 1.84
C CYS A 45 9.12 -12.44 0.84
N PRO A 46 8.18 -11.49 0.93
CA PRO A 46 8.10 -10.35 0.01
C PRO A 46 9.33 -9.43 0.05
N HIS A 47 10.15 -9.52 1.11
CA HIS A 47 11.35 -8.69 1.26
C HIS A 47 12.59 -9.36 0.65
N CYS A 48 12.89 -10.61 1.00
CA CYS A 48 14.16 -11.25 0.61
C CYS A 48 14.02 -12.42 -0.38
N GLY A 49 12.79 -12.82 -0.73
CA GLY A 49 12.52 -13.94 -1.64
C GLY A 49 12.72 -15.34 -1.05
N ASN A 50 13.18 -15.47 0.20
CA ASN A 50 13.36 -16.76 0.83
C ASN A 50 12.02 -17.45 1.14
N GLU A 51 12.04 -18.77 1.21
CA GLU A 51 10.88 -19.54 1.65
C GLU A 51 10.47 -19.19 3.08
N THR A 52 9.17 -19.19 3.35
CA THR A 52 8.58 -18.95 4.66
C THR A 52 7.57 -20.04 5.00
N GLU A 53 7.39 -20.31 6.29
CA GLU A 53 6.35 -21.26 6.74
C GLU A 53 4.94 -20.67 6.59
N ASN A 54 4.82 -19.36 6.81
CA ASN A 54 3.58 -18.61 6.76
C ASN A 54 3.65 -17.48 5.72
N ALA A 55 2.51 -17.03 5.24
CA ALA A 55 2.44 -15.90 4.36
C ALA A 55 3.01 -14.63 5.02
N GLY A 56 3.71 -13.82 4.23
CA GLY A 56 4.33 -12.57 4.69
C GLY A 56 5.85 -12.66 4.86
N PHE A 57 6.42 -11.74 5.62
CA PHE A 57 7.87 -11.63 5.78
C PHE A 57 8.42 -12.72 6.70
N CYS A 58 9.59 -13.26 6.33
CA CYS A 58 10.26 -14.29 7.12
C CYS A 58 10.78 -13.73 8.46
N GLY A 59 10.97 -14.64 9.45
CA GLY A 59 11.45 -14.25 10.78
C GLY A 59 12.83 -13.57 10.78
N PHE A 60 13.68 -13.87 9.78
CA PHE A 60 14.98 -13.19 9.65
C PHE A 60 14.78 -11.71 9.28
N CYS A 61 13.96 -11.41 8.26
CA CYS A 61 13.67 -10.04 7.87
C CYS A 61 12.97 -9.26 8.98
N MET A 62 12.03 -9.88 9.68
CA MET A 62 11.28 -9.23 10.74
C MET A 62 12.13 -8.76 11.91
N LYS A 63 13.26 -9.40 12.21
CA LYS A 63 14.18 -8.98 13.28
C LYS A 63 14.77 -7.58 13.09
N HIS A 64 14.74 -7.06 11.88
CA HIS A 64 15.31 -5.75 11.54
C HIS A 64 14.29 -4.61 11.56
N PHE A 65 13.01 -4.92 11.83
CA PHE A 65 11.93 -3.94 11.82
C PHE A 65 11.27 -3.79 13.19
N ALA A 66 10.70 -2.61 13.45
CA ALA A 66 9.94 -2.34 14.65
C ALA A 66 8.54 -2.99 14.63
N PHE A 67 7.94 -3.18 13.46
CA PHE A 67 6.63 -3.81 13.31
C PHE A 67 6.71 -5.34 13.47
N VAL A 68 5.61 -5.96 13.94
CA VAL A 68 5.60 -7.38 14.34
C VAL A 68 5.34 -8.35 13.18
N SER A 69 4.72 -7.86 12.10
CA SER A 69 4.50 -8.63 10.86
C SER A 69 4.36 -7.70 9.65
N ALA A 70 4.62 -8.24 8.47
CA ALA A 70 4.40 -7.54 7.21
C ALA A 70 3.99 -8.51 6.11
N CYS A 71 3.13 -8.05 5.20
CA CYS A 71 2.78 -8.75 3.97
C CYS A 71 2.58 -7.75 2.82
N ALA A 72 2.61 -8.26 1.60
CA ALA A 72 2.32 -7.52 0.38
C ALA A 72 1.30 -8.28 -0.45
N ALA A 73 0.40 -7.56 -1.11
CA ALA A 73 -0.63 -8.19 -1.94
C ALA A 73 -0.04 -8.73 -3.25
N PHE A 74 0.86 -7.96 -3.89
CA PHE A 74 1.36 -8.28 -5.23
C PHE A 74 2.88 -8.18 -5.34
N PRO A 75 3.53 -9.00 -6.22
CA PRO A 75 4.86 -8.69 -6.72
C PRO A 75 4.85 -7.35 -7.46
N TYR A 76 5.88 -6.52 -7.26
CA TYR A 76 5.92 -5.16 -7.82
C TYR A 76 5.83 -5.15 -9.35
N GLU A 77 6.52 -6.06 -10.02
CA GLU A 77 6.56 -6.12 -11.48
C GLU A 77 5.18 -6.33 -12.12
N GLU A 78 4.27 -7.05 -11.43
CA GLU A 78 2.95 -7.37 -11.93
C GLU A 78 1.97 -6.17 -11.90
N VAL A 79 2.23 -5.21 -11.03
CA VAL A 79 1.35 -4.05 -10.82
C VAL A 79 2.05 -2.71 -11.03
N ARG A 80 3.31 -2.72 -11.50
CA ARG A 80 4.16 -1.54 -11.68
C ARG A 80 3.47 -0.45 -12.50
N ASP A 81 2.94 -0.82 -13.65
CA ASP A 81 2.36 0.13 -14.60
C ASP A 81 1.05 0.70 -14.04
N ALA A 82 0.22 -0.12 -13.39
CA ALA A 82 -0.97 0.34 -12.68
C ALA A 82 -0.63 1.31 -11.53
N ILE A 83 0.43 1.03 -10.76
CA ILE A 83 0.91 1.93 -9.70
C ILE A 83 1.40 3.25 -10.30
N HIS A 84 2.10 3.21 -11.45
CA HIS A 84 2.59 4.40 -12.11
C HIS A 84 1.44 5.31 -12.57
N LEU A 85 0.47 4.75 -13.30
CA LEU A 85 -0.72 5.47 -13.74
C LEU A 85 -1.48 6.06 -12.55
N PHE A 86 -1.68 5.28 -11.50
CA PHE A 86 -2.33 5.75 -10.27
C PHE A 86 -1.60 6.93 -9.63
N LYS A 87 -0.26 6.90 -9.59
CA LYS A 87 0.55 7.94 -8.94
C LYS A 87 0.66 9.23 -9.75
N TYR A 88 0.72 9.14 -11.06
CA TYR A 88 1.12 10.27 -11.91
C TYR A 88 0.02 10.77 -12.84
N ASP A 89 -0.88 9.91 -13.30
CA ASP A 89 -2.00 10.32 -14.15
C ASP A 89 -3.25 10.73 -13.36
N GLY A 90 -3.24 10.49 -12.04
CA GLY A 90 -4.29 10.93 -11.13
C GLY A 90 -5.59 10.14 -11.24
N ASP A 91 -5.59 8.99 -11.90
CA ASP A 91 -6.78 8.15 -12.04
C ASP A 91 -7.07 7.37 -10.75
N LYS A 92 -7.99 7.92 -9.96
CA LYS A 92 -8.44 7.30 -8.70
C LYS A 92 -9.17 5.96 -8.92
N THR A 93 -9.69 5.70 -10.12
CA THR A 93 -10.38 4.43 -10.44
C THR A 93 -9.42 3.26 -10.28
N ILE A 94 -8.16 3.44 -10.70
CA ILE A 94 -7.09 2.46 -10.52
C ILE A 94 -6.87 2.21 -9.03
N GLY A 95 -6.78 3.28 -8.22
CA GLY A 95 -6.59 3.17 -6.77
C GLY A 95 -7.72 2.43 -6.06
N TYR A 96 -8.97 2.72 -6.42
CA TYR A 96 -10.12 1.98 -5.87
C TYR A 96 -10.08 0.51 -6.25
N GLY A 97 -9.76 0.18 -7.51
CA GLY A 97 -9.66 -1.20 -7.94
C GLY A 97 -8.51 -1.96 -7.28
N LEU A 98 -7.32 -1.35 -7.18
CA LEU A 98 -6.19 -1.95 -6.45
C LEU A 98 -6.53 -2.16 -4.96
N GLY A 99 -7.21 -1.21 -4.33
CA GLY A 99 -7.68 -1.33 -2.95
C GLY A 99 -8.72 -2.44 -2.76
N GLU A 100 -9.56 -2.70 -3.77
CA GLU A 100 -10.50 -3.82 -3.77
C GLU A 100 -9.77 -5.16 -3.80
N LEU A 101 -8.80 -5.33 -4.70
CA LEU A 101 -7.98 -6.53 -4.77
C LEU A 101 -7.15 -6.76 -3.49
N MET A 102 -6.63 -5.68 -2.88
CA MET A 102 -5.98 -5.76 -1.57
C MET A 102 -6.93 -6.25 -0.48
N ALA A 103 -8.18 -5.77 -0.47
CA ALA A 103 -9.19 -6.22 0.48
C ALA A 103 -9.54 -7.70 0.29
N GLU A 104 -9.69 -8.16 -0.95
CA GLU A 104 -9.92 -9.56 -1.29
C GLU A 104 -8.77 -10.45 -0.80
N TYR A 105 -7.53 -10.02 -1.00
CA TYR A 105 -6.35 -10.74 -0.50
C TYR A 105 -6.34 -10.86 1.02
N LEU A 106 -6.69 -9.79 1.75
CA LEU A 106 -6.83 -9.84 3.20
C LEU A 106 -7.93 -10.80 3.65
N LEU A 107 -9.09 -10.75 3.02
CA LEU A 107 -10.24 -11.58 3.39
C LEU A 107 -9.99 -13.07 3.13
N ASN A 108 -9.34 -13.41 2.02
CA ASN A 108 -9.16 -14.78 1.58
C ASN A 108 -7.90 -15.45 2.14
N ASP A 109 -6.82 -14.66 2.29
CA ASP A 109 -5.48 -15.21 2.54
C ASP A 109 -4.85 -14.73 3.86
N HIS A 110 -5.39 -13.66 4.47
CA HIS A 110 -4.86 -13.04 5.69
C HIS A 110 -5.96 -12.60 6.66
N ALA A 111 -7.03 -13.36 6.76
CA ALA A 111 -8.15 -13.07 7.67
C ALA A 111 -7.70 -12.90 9.14
N GLU A 112 -6.62 -13.59 9.53
CA GLU A 112 -6.02 -13.44 10.86
C GLU A 112 -5.46 -12.03 11.13
N LEU A 113 -5.00 -11.30 10.11
CA LEU A 113 -4.61 -9.90 10.25
C LEU A 113 -5.81 -9.02 10.55
N LEU A 114 -6.95 -9.26 9.89
CA LEU A 114 -8.18 -8.50 10.13
C LEU A 114 -8.66 -8.68 11.56
N VAL A 115 -8.69 -9.93 12.07
CA VAL A 115 -9.11 -10.24 13.45
C VAL A 115 -8.17 -9.62 14.48
N LYS A 116 -6.89 -9.52 14.17
CA LYS A 116 -5.87 -8.92 15.07
C LYS A 116 -5.83 -7.40 15.01
N THR A 117 -6.47 -6.75 14.04
CA THR A 117 -6.39 -5.32 13.81
C THR A 117 -7.53 -4.57 14.48
N ASP A 118 -7.22 -3.57 15.31
CA ASP A 118 -8.20 -2.68 15.91
C ASP A 118 -8.50 -1.48 15.02
N MET A 119 -7.49 -1.01 14.24
CA MET A 119 -7.62 0.10 13.31
C MET A 119 -6.55 0.08 12.24
N MET A 120 -6.87 0.70 11.10
CA MET A 120 -5.99 0.87 9.95
C MET A 120 -5.54 2.32 9.82
N VAL A 121 -4.28 2.51 9.42
CA VAL A 121 -3.63 3.81 9.24
C VAL A 121 -2.88 3.82 7.92
N SER A 122 -3.00 4.89 7.14
CA SER A 122 -2.25 5.07 5.90
C SER A 122 -0.91 5.76 6.13
N VAL A 123 0.13 5.35 5.41
CA VAL A 123 1.38 6.13 5.32
C VAL A 123 1.09 7.48 4.68
N PRO A 124 1.47 8.60 5.34
CA PRO A 124 1.15 9.93 4.84
C PRO A 124 2.13 10.39 3.76
N LEU A 125 1.61 11.11 2.77
CA LEU A 125 2.41 11.92 1.87
C LEU A 125 2.81 13.25 2.54
N TYR A 126 3.91 13.83 2.06
CA TYR A 126 4.23 15.22 2.41
C TYR A 126 3.19 16.17 1.79
N PRO A 127 2.68 17.18 2.53
CA PRO A 127 1.55 18.00 2.09
C PRO A 127 1.72 18.65 0.71
N LYS A 128 2.93 19.08 0.35
CA LYS A 128 3.23 19.66 -0.96
C LYS A 128 3.09 18.62 -2.10
N LYS A 129 3.53 17.35 -1.83
CA LYS A 129 3.38 16.25 -2.80
C LYS A 129 1.91 15.85 -2.94
N GLU A 130 1.17 15.81 -1.84
CA GLU A 130 -0.26 15.52 -1.84
C GLU A 130 -1.05 16.59 -2.61
N LYS A 131 -0.74 17.88 -2.37
CA LYS A 131 -1.35 18.99 -3.12
C LYS A 131 -1.04 18.91 -4.62
N HIS A 132 0.18 18.56 -5.01
CA HIS A 132 0.57 18.40 -6.41
C HIS A 132 -0.14 17.22 -7.09
N ARG A 133 -0.24 16.10 -6.39
CA ARG A 133 -0.89 14.87 -6.88
C ARG A 133 -2.42 14.95 -6.81
N GLY A 134 -2.97 15.78 -5.92
CA GLY A 134 -4.40 15.93 -5.67
C GLY A 134 -4.99 14.93 -4.66
N PHE A 135 -4.20 13.94 -4.21
CA PHE A 135 -4.61 12.92 -3.23
C PHE A 135 -3.41 12.19 -2.62
N ASN A 136 -3.65 11.50 -1.50
CA ASN A 136 -2.75 10.50 -0.96
C ASN A 136 -3.19 9.12 -1.44
N GLN A 137 -2.35 8.42 -2.21
CA GLN A 137 -2.66 7.11 -2.78
C GLN A 137 -2.97 6.05 -1.71
N THR A 138 -2.22 6.03 -0.63
CA THR A 138 -2.44 5.06 0.47
C THR A 138 -3.76 5.29 1.18
N GLN A 139 -4.26 6.54 1.24
CA GLN A 139 -5.60 6.81 1.77
C GLN A 139 -6.69 6.20 0.89
N ILE A 140 -6.58 6.31 -0.44
CA ILE A 140 -7.55 5.71 -1.37
C ILE A 140 -7.59 4.18 -1.21
N LEU A 141 -6.41 3.54 -1.09
CA LEU A 141 -6.33 2.11 -0.83
C LEU A 141 -7.02 1.75 0.50
N CYS A 142 -6.71 2.47 1.57
CA CYS A 142 -7.31 2.27 2.89
C CYS A 142 -8.83 2.48 2.89
N GLU A 143 -9.34 3.50 2.21
CA GLU A 143 -10.78 3.74 2.08
C GLU A 143 -11.48 2.52 1.49
N ARG A 144 -10.92 1.95 0.42
CA ARG A 144 -11.51 0.79 -0.22
C ARG A 144 -11.40 -0.48 0.61
N ILE A 145 -10.26 -0.69 1.28
CA ILE A 145 -10.10 -1.80 2.22
C ILE A 145 -11.12 -1.69 3.35
N ALA A 146 -11.28 -0.50 3.94
CA ALA A 146 -12.25 -0.27 5.02
C ALA A 146 -13.69 -0.56 4.59
N GLU A 147 -14.09 -0.12 3.40
CA GLU A 147 -15.42 -0.38 2.83
C GLU A 147 -15.72 -1.89 2.68
N LYS A 148 -14.71 -2.69 2.30
CA LYS A 148 -14.87 -4.13 2.05
C LYS A 148 -14.74 -4.99 3.30
N THR A 149 -13.89 -4.58 4.25
CA THR A 149 -13.55 -5.40 5.43
C THR A 149 -14.25 -4.94 6.71
N GLY A 150 -14.77 -3.71 6.74
CA GLY A 150 -15.34 -3.10 7.95
C GLY A 150 -14.29 -2.62 8.95
N LEU A 151 -12.98 -2.67 8.63
CA LEU A 151 -11.93 -2.13 9.50
C LEU A 151 -12.06 -0.63 9.69
N LEU A 152 -11.89 -0.17 10.92
CA LEU A 152 -11.82 1.25 11.22
C LEU A 152 -10.58 1.86 10.54
N PHE A 153 -10.78 2.88 9.70
CA PHE A 153 -9.71 3.64 9.08
C PHE A 153 -9.60 5.05 9.68
N GLU A 154 -8.45 5.35 10.31
CA GLU A 154 -8.15 6.68 10.84
C GLU A 154 -7.29 7.47 9.83
N LYS A 155 -7.95 8.40 9.10
CA LYS A 155 -7.36 9.08 7.94
C LYS A 155 -6.18 10.00 8.28
N LYS A 156 -6.22 10.65 9.44
CA LYS A 156 -5.24 11.68 9.84
C LYS A 156 -4.39 11.24 11.02
N ALA A 157 -4.22 9.95 11.18
CA ALA A 157 -3.53 9.37 12.31
C ALA A 157 -2.03 9.63 12.32
N LEU A 158 -1.42 9.72 11.14
CA LEU A 158 -0.01 10.07 10.94
C LEU A 158 0.12 11.29 10.04
N GLU A 159 1.13 12.11 10.31
CA GLU A 159 1.51 13.27 9.51
C GLU A 159 2.97 13.17 9.09
N ARG A 160 3.29 13.63 7.88
CA ARG A 160 4.66 13.79 7.40
C ARG A 160 5.09 15.23 7.54
N LYS A 161 5.97 15.52 8.50
CA LYS A 161 6.33 16.88 8.91
C LYS A 161 7.32 17.57 8.00
N ARG A 162 8.20 16.83 7.32
CA ARG A 162 9.21 17.46 6.46
C ARG A 162 9.26 16.83 5.07
N GLU A 163 9.63 17.66 4.12
CA GLU A 163 9.95 17.23 2.77
C GLU A 163 11.22 16.37 2.81
N THR A 164 11.19 15.26 2.10
CA THR A 164 12.34 14.35 1.98
C THR A 164 12.59 14.12 0.50
N ILE A 165 13.84 13.84 0.15
CA ILE A 165 14.24 13.48 -1.22
C ILE A 165 13.49 12.23 -1.66
N ALA A 166 13.18 12.11 -2.95
CA ALA A 166 12.52 10.93 -3.48
C ALA A 166 13.35 9.68 -3.20
N GLN A 167 12.74 8.64 -2.64
CA GLN A 167 13.48 7.43 -2.25
C GLN A 167 14.12 6.69 -3.44
N SER A 168 13.57 6.87 -4.66
CA SER A 168 14.14 6.34 -5.89
C SER A 168 15.53 6.91 -6.24
N GLU A 169 15.86 8.08 -5.69
CA GLU A 169 17.12 8.80 -5.93
C GLU A 169 18.21 8.48 -4.88
N LEU A 170 17.89 7.68 -3.86
CA LEU A 170 18.73 7.45 -2.69
C LEU A 170 19.13 5.98 -2.57
N ASN A 171 20.36 5.73 -2.06
CA ASN A 171 20.78 4.41 -1.65
C ASN A 171 20.10 3.98 -0.31
N PRO A 172 20.18 2.69 0.12
CA PRO A 172 19.48 2.20 1.31
C PRO A 172 19.82 2.94 2.62
N GLU A 173 21.06 3.32 2.84
CA GLU A 173 21.47 4.06 4.04
C GLU A 173 20.97 5.51 4.02
N GLU A 174 21.06 6.17 2.89
CA GLU A 174 20.51 7.50 2.67
C GLU A 174 18.99 7.53 2.89
N ARG A 175 18.25 6.47 2.48
CA ARG A 175 16.81 6.35 2.70
C ARG A 175 16.47 6.35 4.18
N LYS A 176 17.24 5.65 5.02
CA LYS A 176 17.03 5.60 6.47
C LYS A 176 17.24 6.99 7.10
N GLN A 177 18.33 7.67 6.77
CA GLN A 177 18.63 9.01 7.30
C GLN A 177 17.63 10.06 6.80
N ASN A 178 17.24 9.97 5.53
CA ASN A 178 16.29 10.87 4.89
C ASN A 178 14.91 10.85 5.56
N LEU A 179 14.49 9.72 6.14
CA LEU A 179 13.18 9.54 6.77
C LEU A 179 13.19 9.70 8.29
N LYS A 180 14.38 9.78 8.92
CA LYS A 180 14.48 9.95 10.37
C LYS A 180 13.70 11.18 10.84
N ASP A 181 12.81 10.99 11.83
CA ASP A 181 11.95 12.03 12.41
C ASP A 181 11.09 12.79 11.38
N ALA A 182 10.81 12.17 10.22
CA ALA A 182 9.98 12.77 9.18
C ALA A 182 8.48 12.64 9.43
N PHE A 183 8.07 11.78 10.37
CA PHE A 183 6.67 11.48 10.68
C PHE A 183 6.32 11.86 12.12
N SER A 184 5.04 11.97 12.40
CA SER A 184 4.49 12.08 13.77
C SER A 184 3.09 11.49 13.83
N ALA A 185 2.75 10.92 14.96
CA ALA A 185 1.39 10.56 15.28
C ALA A 185 0.58 11.80 15.64
N ALA A 186 -0.64 11.90 15.10
CA ALA A 186 -1.60 12.97 15.39
C ALA A 186 -2.73 12.49 16.31
N THR A 187 -2.75 11.20 16.66
CA THR A 187 -3.78 10.52 17.45
C THR A 187 -3.13 9.64 18.51
N ASP A 188 -3.81 9.40 19.62
CA ASP A 188 -3.41 8.43 20.64
C ASP A 188 -3.74 7.01 20.19
N PHE A 189 -2.75 6.12 20.28
CA PHE A 189 -2.85 4.71 19.90
C PHE A 189 -2.74 3.76 21.09
N THR A 190 -2.88 4.25 22.34
CA THR A 190 -2.69 3.47 23.55
C THR A 190 -3.47 2.15 23.52
N GLY A 191 -2.72 1.05 23.57
CA GLY A 191 -3.23 -0.31 23.58
C GLY A 191 -3.78 -0.84 22.25
N LYS A 192 -3.74 -0.07 21.15
CA LYS A 192 -4.27 -0.44 19.84
C LYS A 192 -3.30 -1.30 19.04
N ARG A 193 -3.85 -2.27 18.31
CA ARG A 193 -3.16 -3.05 17.27
C ARG A 193 -3.45 -2.39 15.93
N VAL A 194 -2.41 -1.87 15.29
CA VAL A 194 -2.52 -1.00 14.11
C VAL A 194 -2.05 -1.72 12.85
N LEU A 195 -2.86 -1.69 11.79
CA LEU A 195 -2.45 -2.09 10.44
C LEU A 195 -2.01 -0.84 9.67
N LEU A 196 -0.71 -0.69 9.48
CA LEU A 196 -0.11 0.37 8.68
C LEU A 196 -0.11 -0.05 7.20
N VAL A 197 -0.72 0.78 6.34
CA VAL A 197 -0.82 0.50 4.90
C VAL A 197 0.09 1.43 4.11
N ASP A 198 0.85 0.86 3.15
CA ASP A 198 1.66 1.60 2.19
C ASP A 198 1.46 1.07 0.76
N ASP A 199 1.95 1.80 -0.24
CA ASP A 199 1.84 1.38 -1.64
C ASP A 199 2.95 0.39 -2.04
N ILE A 200 4.23 0.68 -1.76
CA ILE A 200 5.34 -0.16 -2.17
C ILE A 200 6.30 -0.41 -1.01
N PHE A 201 6.51 -1.67 -0.66
CA PHE A 201 7.60 -2.05 0.23
C PHE A 201 8.88 -2.25 -0.57
N THR A 202 9.88 -1.42 -0.31
CA THR A 202 11.23 -1.58 -0.86
C THR A 202 12.21 -1.97 0.25
N THR A 203 12.84 -1.02 0.90
CA THR A 203 13.72 -1.25 2.05
C THR A 203 12.98 -1.28 3.39
N GLY A 204 11.68 -0.96 3.42
CA GLY A 204 10.88 -0.84 4.63
C GLY A 204 11.14 0.40 5.47
N ALA A 205 12.03 1.32 5.02
CA ALA A 205 12.43 2.49 5.81
C ALA A 205 11.24 3.41 6.16
N THR A 206 10.29 3.60 5.24
CA THR A 206 9.07 4.38 5.50
C THR A 206 8.19 3.72 6.58
N CYS A 207 7.88 2.45 6.38
CA CYS A 207 7.08 1.68 7.35
C CYS A 207 7.75 1.62 8.72
N GLN A 208 9.09 1.50 8.75
CA GLN A 208 9.88 1.50 9.97
C GLN A 208 9.74 2.80 10.77
N GLU A 209 9.88 3.95 10.12
CA GLU A 209 9.76 5.24 10.80
C GLU A 209 8.30 5.53 11.22
N CYS A 210 7.32 5.20 10.39
CA CYS A 210 5.90 5.28 10.77
C CYS A 210 5.58 4.37 11.97
N ALA A 211 6.07 3.12 11.98
CA ALA A 211 5.86 2.19 13.08
C ALA A 211 6.45 2.69 14.40
N LYS A 212 7.65 3.28 14.38
CA LYS A 212 8.25 3.90 15.57
C LYS A 212 7.36 5.00 16.16
N GLU A 213 6.78 5.86 15.30
CA GLU A 213 5.89 6.92 15.75
C GLU A 213 4.57 6.36 16.33
N LEU A 214 4.01 5.32 15.71
CA LEU A 214 2.84 4.63 16.25
C LEU A 214 3.11 4.03 17.64
N TYR A 215 4.28 3.39 17.84
CA TYR A 215 4.68 2.88 19.16
C TYR A 215 4.91 4.00 20.17
N ARG A 216 5.54 5.12 19.78
CA ARG A 216 5.69 6.31 20.65
C ARG A 216 4.35 6.87 21.10
N ALA A 217 3.34 6.76 20.24
CA ALA A 217 1.96 7.16 20.53
C ALA A 217 1.13 6.07 21.22
N GLY A 218 1.76 4.99 21.73
CA GLY A 218 1.14 3.98 22.58
C GLY A 218 0.59 2.75 21.87
N ALA A 219 0.84 2.56 20.58
CA ALA A 219 0.39 1.35 19.89
C ALA A 219 0.94 0.08 20.56
N LYS A 220 0.08 -0.92 20.73
CA LYS A 220 0.45 -2.22 21.30
C LYS A 220 1.25 -3.07 20.31
N GLU A 221 0.77 -3.10 19.08
CA GLU A 221 1.38 -3.81 17.96
C GLU A 221 1.18 -3.02 16.67
N VAL A 222 2.18 -3.06 15.79
CA VAL A 222 2.08 -2.51 14.44
C VAL A 222 2.36 -3.63 13.44
N MET A 223 1.42 -3.86 12.55
CA MET A 223 1.52 -4.75 11.41
C MET A 223 1.56 -3.91 10.13
N VAL A 224 2.23 -4.39 9.09
CA VAL A 224 2.36 -3.66 7.82
C VAL A 224 1.70 -4.45 6.70
N PHE A 225 0.91 -3.74 5.89
CA PHE A 225 0.34 -4.28 4.66
C PHE A 225 0.61 -3.33 3.51
N THR A 226 1.17 -3.84 2.41
CA THR A 226 1.49 -3.03 1.25
C THR A 226 0.80 -3.55 -0.02
N LEU A 227 0.52 -2.64 -0.94
CA LEU A 227 -0.01 -3.03 -2.24
C LEU A 227 0.99 -3.95 -2.95
N SER A 228 2.29 -3.58 -2.93
CA SER A 228 3.31 -4.40 -3.56
C SER A 228 4.62 -4.42 -2.78
N ALA A 229 5.44 -5.42 -3.06
CA ALA A 229 6.83 -5.47 -2.61
C ALA A 229 7.77 -5.68 -3.79
N ALA A 230 8.83 -4.84 -3.82
CA ALA A 230 9.98 -5.07 -4.68
C ALA A 230 10.98 -5.88 -3.85
N GLY A 231 11.07 -7.18 -4.10
CA GLY A 231 12.03 -8.03 -3.41
C GLY A 231 13.45 -7.48 -3.58
N THR A 232 14.23 -7.46 -2.51
CA THR A 232 15.67 -7.24 -2.61
C THR A 232 16.29 -8.50 -3.21
N LYS A 233 16.65 -8.45 -4.50
CA LYS A 233 17.54 -9.45 -5.11
C LYS A 233 18.92 -9.33 -4.51
#